data_5e9980a3b25864eea6ecb81524e8d5a3
#
_entry.id   5e9980a3b25864eea6ecb81524e8d5a3
#
_cell.length_a   1.000
_cell.length_b   1.000
_cell.length_c   1.000
_cell.angle_alpha   90.00
_cell.angle_beta   90.00
_cell.angle_gamma   90.00
#
_symmetry.space_group_name_H-M   'P 1'
#
loop_
_entity.id
_entity.type
_entity.pdbx_description
1 polymer ?
#
loop_
_entity_poly.entity_id
_entity_poly.type
_entity_poly.pdbx_seq_one_letter_code
_entity_poly.pdbx_strand_id
1 'polypeptide(L)'
;SILSLFSACSESSTKKTSETVVVTKDTACVYSFDDASLRVFWAGFKTEDKLKVIGQFKEQSTDRSLQKFSSLTELVNGTKFSINTLSSASGDEIRDLNLKEHFFNLFTDNFEINGSLDAFSKDSVTASLSILGFDQTVKLAHSLKNDILKMKGTLSINDFGAVKAYNSIHLKCFDLHKGVTWDDVDVIIEVPLIKECK
;
A
#
# COMPACT_ATOMS: atom_id res chain seq x y z
N SER A 1 28.01 70.91 -48.63
CA SER A 1 28.56 71.25 -47.33
C SER A 1 28.49 70.05 -46.36
N ILE A 2 29.64 69.68 -45.98
CA ILE A 2 30.01 68.52 -45.20
C ILE A 2 29.95 68.94 -43.72
N LEU A 3 29.38 68.12 -42.86
CA LEU A 3 29.71 68.16 -41.46
C LEU A 3 29.73 66.80 -40.85
N SER A 4 30.92 66.36 -40.49
CA SER A 4 31.23 65.14 -39.78
C SER A 4 30.99 65.36 -38.28
N LEU A 5 30.39 64.40 -37.60
CA LEU A 5 30.37 64.32 -36.15
C LEU A 5 30.85 62.96 -35.72
N PHE A 6 31.99 62.98 -35.06
CA PHE A 6 32.56 61.87 -34.30
C PHE A 6 31.72 61.63 -33.06
N SER A 7 31.35 60.39 -32.80
CA SER A 7 30.81 59.98 -31.54
C SER A 7 31.72 58.90 -30.91
N ALA A 8 32.20 59.21 -29.74
CA ALA A 8 33.10 58.38 -28.97
C ALA A 8 32.41 57.18 -28.39
N CYS A 9 32.98 56.00 -28.58
CA CYS A 9 32.58 54.80 -27.86
C CYS A 9 33.12 54.83 -26.43
N SER A 10 32.19 54.74 -25.48
CA SER A 10 32.51 54.49 -24.05
C SER A 10 32.43 52.97 -23.82
N GLU A 11 33.53 52.34 -23.53
CA GLU A 11 33.59 50.94 -23.09
C GLU A 11 33.09 50.81 -21.67
N SER A 12 31.92 50.18 -21.51
CA SER A 12 31.39 49.75 -20.23
C SER A 12 31.90 48.35 -19.92
N SER A 13 32.89 48.32 -19.01
CA SER A 13 33.45 47.10 -18.46
C SER A 13 32.41 46.39 -17.56
N THR A 14 31.69 45.41 -18.09
CA THR A 14 30.80 44.55 -17.30
C THR A 14 31.60 43.51 -16.54
N LYS A 15 31.74 43.72 -15.25
CA LYS A 15 32.28 42.75 -14.29
C LYS A 15 31.39 41.52 -14.26
N LYS A 16 31.84 40.44 -14.86
CA LYS A 16 31.18 39.12 -14.78
C LYS A 16 31.33 38.60 -13.37
N THR A 17 30.26 38.72 -12.56
CA THR A 17 30.16 38.05 -11.26
C THR A 17 30.06 36.56 -11.54
N SER A 18 31.06 35.80 -11.18
CA SER A 18 31.04 34.33 -11.17
C SER A 18 30.06 33.89 -10.09
N GLU A 19 28.83 33.52 -10.47
CA GLU A 19 27.95 32.78 -9.58
C GLU A 19 28.57 31.41 -9.31
N THR A 20 29.02 31.22 -8.07
CA THR A 20 29.42 29.93 -7.56
C THR A 20 28.13 29.06 -7.54
N VAL A 21 27.99 28.18 -8.51
CA VAL A 21 26.94 27.15 -8.47
C VAL A 21 27.25 26.28 -7.26
N VAL A 22 26.48 26.47 -6.20
CA VAL A 22 26.49 25.58 -5.04
C VAL A 22 25.86 24.27 -5.56
N VAL A 23 26.69 23.31 -5.93
CA VAL A 23 26.28 21.94 -6.19
C VAL A 23 25.76 21.40 -4.86
N THR A 24 24.45 21.45 -4.65
CA THR A 24 23.82 20.72 -3.56
C THR A 24 24.13 19.23 -3.80
N LYS A 25 24.93 18.66 -2.91
CA LYS A 25 25.27 17.25 -2.90
C LYS A 25 23.92 16.50 -2.79
N ASP A 26 23.51 15.82 -3.87
CA ASP A 26 22.32 14.95 -3.82
C ASP A 26 22.53 13.95 -2.68
N THR A 27 21.74 14.13 -1.64
CA THR A 27 21.81 13.29 -0.45
C THR A 27 21.27 11.92 -0.82
N ALA A 28 22.14 10.94 -1.03
CA ALA A 28 21.72 9.58 -1.30
C ALA A 28 21.04 9.00 -0.06
N CYS A 29 19.75 8.70 -0.17
CA CYS A 29 18.98 8.07 0.89
C CYS A 29 18.77 6.59 0.60
N VAL A 30 18.73 5.80 1.66
CA VAL A 30 18.27 4.39 1.61
C VAL A 30 17.01 4.23 2.43
N TYR A 31 16.18 3.28 2.03
CA TYR A 31 14.88 3.00 2.62
C TYR A 31 14.86 1.56 3.12
N SER A 32 14.27 1.35 4.28
CA SER A 32 13.96 0.02 4.84
C SER A 32 12.66 0.10 5.64
N PHE A 33 12.16 -1.03 6.09
CA PHE A 33 11.04 -1.14 7.02
C PHE A 33 11.22 -2.38 7.89
N ASP A 34 10.47 -2.45 8.99
CA ASP A 34 10.41 -3.60 9.88
C ASP A 34 8.99 -4.20 9.81
N ASP A 35 8.89 -5.51 9.58
CA ASP A 35 7.62 -6.24 9.56
C ASP A 35 6.81 -6.03 10.85
N ALA A 36 7.46 -5.88 11.99
CA ALA A 36 6.81 -5.59 13.27
C ALA A 36 6.06 -4.24 13.28
N SER A 37 6.44 -3.32 12.39
CA SER A 37 5.80 -2.00 12.25
C SER A 37 4.69 -1.96 11.18
N LEU A 38 4.58 -3.00 10.35
CA LEU A 38 3.57 -3.08 9.30
C LEU A 38 2.16 -3.13 9.90
N ARG A 39 1.23 -2.46 9.23
CA ARG A 39 -0.19 -2.50 9.59
C ARG A 39 -1.00 -2.88 8.36
N VAL A 40 -1.73 -3.97 8.45
CA VAL A 40 -2.60 -4.48 7.39
C VAL A 40 -4.03 -4.49 7.91
N PHE A 41 -4.85 -3.60 7.36
CA PHE A 41 -6.26 -3.48 7.70
C PHE A 41 -7.13 -4.03 6.57
N TRP A 42 -8.26 -4.58 6.97
CA TRP A 42 -9.36 -4.92 6.08
C TRP A 42 -10.63 -4.20 6.50
N ALA A 43 -11.51 -3.94 5.56
CA ALA A 43 -12.86 -3.47 5.87
C ALA A 43 -13.88 -4.19 5.01
N GLY A 44 -14.78 -4.89 5.67
CA GLY A 44 -15.96 -5.47 5.07
C GLY A 44 -17.18 -4.57 5.26
N PHE A 45 -18.25 -4.87 4.52
CA PHE A 45 -19.46 -4.06 4.54
C PHE A 45 -20.70 -4.91 4.82
N LYS A 46 -21.62 -4.35 5.57
CA LYS A 46 -22.91 -4.96 5.88
C LYS A 46 -24.04 -3.94 5.70
N THR A 47 -25.27 -4.44 5.62
CA THR A 47 -26.49 -3.65 5.40
C THR A 47 -26.50 -2.92 4.03
N GLU A 48 -27.66 -2.48 3.58
CA GLU A 48 -27.81 -1.75 2.31
C GLU A 48 -27.00 -0.44 2.28
N ASP A 49 -26.87 0.23 3.43
CA ASP A 49 -26.11 1.49 3.59
C ASP A 49 -24.58 1.29 3.55
N LYS A 50 -24.07 0.09 3.25
CA LYS A 50 -22.64 -0.25 3.30
C LYS A 50 -21.97 0.14 4.62
N LEU A 51 -22.58 -0.21 5.75
CA LEU A 51 -21.98 0.03 7.04
C LEU A 51 -20.63 -0.70 7.15
N LYS A 52 -19.58 0.08 7.27
CA LYS A 52 -18.20 -0.41 7.30
C LYS A 52 -17.85 -1.06 8.64
N VAL A 53 -17.22 -2.22 8.56
CA VAL A 53 -16.61 -2.93 9.69
C VAL A 53 -15.13 -3.07 9.40
N ILE A 54 -14.28 -2.60 10.30
CA ILE A 54 -12.82 -2.60 10.13
C ILE A 54 -12.19 -3.60 11.09
N GLY A 55 -11.19 -4.33 10.60
CA GLY A 55 -10.29 -5.13 11.40
C GLY A 55 -8.84 -4.97 10.91
N GLN A 56 -7.93 -5.58 11.65
CA GLN A 56 -6.50 -5.59 11.37
C GLN A 56 -5.97 -7.01 11.49
N PHE A 57 -5.08 -7.40 10.59
CA PHE A 57 -4.23 -8.57 10.83
C PHE A 57 -3.06 -8.16 11.72
N LYS A 58 -2.76 -8.95 12.74
CA LYS A 58 -1.70 -8.68 13.72
C LYS A 58 -0.39 -9.40 13.39
N GLU A 59 -0.45 -10.41 12.51
CA GLU A 59 0.69 -11.21 12.11
C GLU A 59 0.81 -11.23 10.60
N GLN A 60 1.85 -10.61 10.11
CA GLN A 60 2.28 -10.59 8.72
C GLN A 60 3.80 -10.60 8.64
N SER A 61 4.32 -11.09 7.53
CA SER A 61 5.75 -11.12 7.25
C SER A 61 6.05 -10.82 5.79
N THR A 62 7.27 -10.38 5.53
CA THR A 62 7.79 -10.16 4.18
C THR A 62 9.18 -10.79 4.03
N ASP A 63 9.61 -10.97 2.79
CA ASP A 63 10.98 -11.42 2.50
C ASP A 63 12.00 -10.27 2.48
N ARG A 64 11.60 -9.04 2.86
CA ARG A 64 12.44 -7.82 2.77
C ARG A 64 12.55 -7.02 4.06
N SER A 65 12.02 -7.52 5.17
CA SER A 65 12.12 -6.85 6.47
C SER A 65 13.57 -6.49 6.81
N LEU A 66 13.80 -5.25 7.24
CA LEU A 66 15.10 -4.66 7.63
C LEU A 66 16.17 -4.63 6.52
N GLN A 67 15.84 -4.98 5.28
CA GLN A 67 16.74 -4.83 4.15
C GLN A 67 16.74 -3.38 3.65
N LYS A 68 17.89 -2.91 3.15
CA LYS A 68 18.08 -1.53 2.68
C LYS A 68 18.03 -1.45 1.16
N PHE A 69 17.26 -0.51 0.64
CA PHE A 69 17.06 -0.29 -0.80
C PHE A 69 17.34 1.17 -1.16
N SER A 70 17.84 1.42 -2.35
CA SER A 70 18.17 2.76 -2.82
C SER A 70 16.94 3.57 -3.28
N SER A 71 15.80 2.92 -3.44
CA SER A 71 14.55 3.55 -3.86
C SER A 71 13.32 2.78 -3.35
N LEU A 72 12.16 3.47 -3.31
CA LEU A 72 10.88 2.82 -3.02
C LEU A 72 10.50 1.78 -4.08
N THR A 73 10.88 2.01 -5.34
CA THR A 73 10.65 1.06 -6.42
C THR A 73 11.37 -0.27 -6.16
N GLU A 74 12.63 -0.21 -5.75
CA GLU A 74 13.39 -1.42 -5.40
C GLU A 74 12.85 -2.09 -4.13
N LEU A 75 12.44 -1.29 -3.13
CA LEU A 75 11.86 -1.80 -1.90
C LEU A 75 10.55 -2.54 -2.14
N VAL A 76 9.70 -2.05 -3.03
CA VAL A 76 8.36 -2.60 -3.26
C VAL A 76 8.36 -3.71 -4.32
N ASN A 77 9.04 -3.50 -5.46
CA ASN A 77 8.97 -4.45 -6.58
C ASN A 77 9.56 -5.82 -6.23
N GLY A 78 8.72 -6.84 -6.35
CA GLY A 78 9.07 -8.23 -6.05
C GLY A 78 9.04 -8.59 -4.57
N THR A 79 8.58 -7.70 -3.67
CA THR A 79 8.39 -8.04 -2.26
C THR A 79 7.32 -9.11 -2.11
N LYS A 80 7.68 -10.25 -1.54
CA LYS A 80 6.74 -11.31 -1.18
C LYS A 80 6.24 -11.09 0.24
N PHE A 81 4.99 -11.46 0.48
CA PHE A 81 4.37 -11.35 1.80
C PHE A 81 3.51 -12.55 2.13
N SER A 82 3.35 -12.78 3.43
CA SER A 82 2.38 -13.70 4.02
C SER A 82 1.62 -13.00 5.14
N ILE A 83 0.31 -13.26 5.23
CA ILE A 83 -0.58 -12.72 6.25
C ILE A 83 -1.29 -13.89 6.92
N ASN A 84 -1.11 -14.04 8.25
CA ASN A 84 -1.85 -15.01 9.04
C ASN A 84 -3.29 -14.50 9.29
N THR A 85 -4.28 -15.15 8.67
CA THR A 85 -5.70 -14.73 8.78
C THR A 85 -6.29 -14.97 10.18
N LEU A 86 -5.73 -15.92 10.96
CA LEU A 86 -6.16 -16.16 12.36
C LEU A 86 -5.76 -15.00 13.28
N SER A 87 -4.84 -14.14 12.87
CA SER A 87 -4.45 -12.95 13.61
C SER A 87 -5.41 -11.76 13.41
N SER A 88 -6.51 -11.98 12.69
CA SER A 88 -7.54 -10.95 12.45
C SER A 88 -8.20 -10.51 13.74
N ALA A 89 -8.22 -9.20 13.99
CA ALA A 89 -8.81 -8.58 15.16
C ALA A 89 -9.61 -7.34 14.76
N SER A 90 -10.88 -7.31 15.08
CA SER A 90 -11.80 -6.20 14.81
C SER A 90 -12.21 -5.42 16.06
N GLY A 91 -11.70 -5.83 17.23
CA GLY A 91 -12.08 -5.27 18.52
C GLY A 91 -13.42 -5.78 19.08
N ASP A 92 -13.97 -6.84 18.47
CA ASP A 92 -15.20 -7.51 18.89
C ASP A 92 -14.95 -9.02 18.83
N GLU A 93 -14.82 -9.67 19.97
CA GLU A 93 -14.43 -11.08 20.09
C GLU A 93 -15.42 -12.03 19.40
N ILE A 94 -16.73 -11.71 19.45
CA ILE A 94 -17.77 -12.54 18.82
C ILE A 94 -17.67 -12.45 17.30
N ARG A 95 -17.41 -11.25 16.78
CA ARG A 95 -17.17 -11.04 15.34
C ARG A 95 -15.91 -11.76 14.89
N ASP A 96 -14.83 -11.63 15.65
CA ASP A 96 -13.55 -12.24 15.33
C ASP A 96 -13.66 -13.77 15.29
N LEU A 97 -14.41 -14.36 16.24
CA LEU A 97 -14.73 -15.79 16.23
C LEU A 97 -15.56 -16.20 15.02
N ASN A 98 -16.61 -15.43 14.70
CA ASN A 98 -17.44 -15.70 13.53
C ASN A 98 -16.64 -15.61 12.21
N LEU A 99 -15.75 -14.62 12.08
CA LEU A 99 -14.89 -14.51 10.92
C LEU A 99 -13.93 -15.69 10.82
N LYS A 100 -13.33 -16.11 11.91
CA LYS A 100 -12.45 -17.28 11.94
C LYS A 100 -13.19 -18.54 11.50
N GLU A 101 -14.34 -18.84 12.08
CA GLU A 101 -15.05 -20.11 11.89
C GLU A 101 -15.83 -20.16 10.57
N HIS A 102 -16.45 -19.05 10.17
CA HIS A 102 -17.39 -19.01 9.04
C HIS A 102 -16.83 -18.32 7.80
N PHE A 103 -15.63 -17.70 7.88
CA PHE A 103 -15.01 -17.06 6.74
C PHE A 103 -13.58 -17.56 6.50
N PHE A 104 -12.62 -17.23 7.36
CA PHE A 104 -11.22 -17.55 7.10
C PHE A 104 -10.93 -19.05 7.01
N ASN A 105 -11.63 -19.88 7.77
CA ASN A 105 -11.55 -21.33 7.71
C ASN A 105 -11.97 -21.93 6.34
N LEU A 106 -12.69 -21.16 5.53
CA LEU A 106 -13.17 -21.54 4.20
C LEU A 106 -12.56 -20.68 3.08
N PHE A 107 -11.89 -19.60 3.43
CA PHE A 107 -11.34 -18.64 2.49
C PHE A 107 -9.87 -18.94 2.13
N THR A 108 -9.12 -19.52 3.07
CA THR A 108 -7.72 -19.85 2.81
C THR A 108 -7.42 -21.29 3.18
N ASP A 109 -6.49 -21.92 2.50
CA ASP A 109 -5.99 -23.23 2.88
C ASP A 109 -5.08 -23.08 4.11
N ASN A 110 -4.45 -23.17 4.76
CA ASN A 110 -3.55 -23.02 5.89
C ASN A 110 -3.69 -21.68 6.69
N PHE A 111 -4.79 -20.98 6.57
CA PHE A 111 -5.02 -19.68 7.19
C PHE A 111 -4.02 -18.60 6.78
N GLU A 112 -3.44 -18.71 5.60
CA GLU A 112 -2.50 -17.74 5.06
C GLU A 112 -2.99 -17.11 3.76
N ILE A 113 -2.77 -15.81 3.64
CA ILE A 113 -2.86 -15.08 2.37
C ILE A 113 -1.44 -14.77 1.95
N ASN A 114 -1.02 -15.35 0.82
CA ASN A 114 0.30 -15.15 0.25
C ASN A 114 0.21 -14.33 -1.03
N GLY A 115 1.24 -13.54 -1.30
CA GLY A 115 1.29 -12.73 -2.50
C GLY A 115 2.62 -12.02 -2.72
N SER A 116 2.63 -11.15 -3.73
CA SER A 116 3.75 -10.28 -4.05
C SER A 116 3.28 -8.88 -4.42
N LEU A 117 4.17 -7.90 -4.22
CA LEU A 117 4.03 -6.56 -4.77
C LEU A 117 4.89 -6.52 -6.04
N ASP A 118 4.28 -6.40 -7.21
CA ASP A 118 4.98 -6.68 -8.47
C ASP A 118 5.48 -5.43 -9.17
N ALA A 119 4.71 -4.34 -9.14
CA ALA A 119 5.05 -3.11 -9.84
C ALA A 119 4.64 -1.87 -9.05
N PHE A 120 5.64 -1.04 -8.74
CA PHE A 120 5.47 0.28 -8.16
C PHE A 120 5.50 1.34 -9.26
N SER A 121 4.43 2.09 -9.42
CA SER A 121 4.31 3.17 -10.39
C SER A 121 4.06 4.52 -9.67
N LYS A 122 3.88 5.59 -10.42
CA LYS A 122 3.65 6.93 -9.85
C LYS A 122 2.44 6.98 -8.90
N ASP A 123 1.36 6.27 -9.25
CA ASP A 123 0.07 6.41 -8.55
C ASP A 123 -0.44 5.09 -7.94
N SER A 124 0.21 3.99 -8.23
CA SER A 124 -0.28 2.67 -7.81
C SER A 124 0.82 1.62 -7.65
N VAL A 125 0.48 0.62 -6.85
CA VAL A 125 1.22 -0.64 -6.71
C VAL A 125 0.33 -1.77 -7.24
N THR A 126 0.88 -2.64 -8.04
CA THR A 126 0.21 -3.89 -8.44
C THR A 126 0.61 -4.98 -7.45
N ALA A 127 -0.36 -5.69 -6.92
CA ALA A 127 -0.16 -6.84 -6.06
C ALA A 127 -0.77 -8.09 -6.69
N SER A 128 -0.05 -9.19 -6.66
CA SER A 128 -0.57 -10.52 -7.02
C SER A 128 -0.87 -11.31 -5.77
N LEU A 129 -2.05 -11.90 -5.72
CA LEU A 129 -2.56 -12.72 -4.61
C LEU A 129 -2.94 -14.09 -5.14
N SER A 130 -2.59 -15.15 -4.41
CA SER A 130 -3.04 -16.52 -4.68
C SER A 130 -3.83 -17.03 -3.48
N ILE A 131 -5.13 -17.24 -3.67
CA ILE A 131 -6.05 -17.70 -2.62
C ILE A 131 -6.88 -18.83 -3.20
N LEU A 132 -6.96 -19.97 -2.52
CA LEU A 132 -7.69 -21.16 -2.96
C LEU A 132 -7.32 -21.65 -4.38
N GLY A 133 -6.09 -21.37 -4.85
CA GLY A 133 -5.64 -21.69 -6.21
C GLY A 133 -6.13 -20.71 -7.29
N PHE A 134 -6.78 -19.62 -6.90
CA PHE A 134 -7.14 -18.52 -7.81
C PHE A 134 -6.11 -17.39 -7.69
N ASP A 135 -5.48 -17.07 -8.81
CA ASP A 135 -4.51 -15.98 -8.90
C ASP A 135 -5.22 -14.71 -9.38
N GLN A 136 -5.11 -13.65 -8.60
CA GLN A 136 -5.69 -12.35 -8.92
C GLN A 136 -4.66 -11.24 -8.79
N THR A 137 -4.81 -10.24 -9.66
CA THR A 137 -4.01 -9.03 -9.61
C THR A 137 -4.87 -7.87 -9.09
N VAL A 138 -4.42 -7.25 -8.01
CA VAL A 138 -5.09 -6.11 -7.38
C VAL A 138 -4.27 -4.85 -7.56
N LYS A 139 -4.91 -3.76 -7.98
CA LYS A 139 -4.28 -2.45 -8.08
C LYS A 139 -4.53 -1.66 -6.81
N LEU A 140 -3.46 -1.27 -6.13
CA LEU A 140 -3.49 -0.49 -4.89
C LEU A 140 -3.04 0.95 -5.19
N ALA A 141 -3.88 1.94 -4.94
CA ALA A 141 -3.45 3.33 -4.93
C ALA A 141 -2.51 3.57 -3.75
N HIS A 142 -1.44 4.35 -3.95
CA HIS A 142 -0.51 4.64 -2.86
C HIS A 142 -0.31 6.13 -2.61
N SER A 143 0.19 6.44 -1.42
CA SER A 143 0.66 7.77 -1.03
C SER A 143 1.79 7.63 -0.02
N LEU A 144 2.73 8.57 -0.06
CA LEU A 144 3.79 8.69 0.94
C LEU A 144 3.59 9.98 1.74
N LYS A 145 3.43 9.86 3.04
CA LYS A 145 3.29 11.01 3.94
C LYS A 145 3.91 10.68 5.30
N ASN A 146 4.76 11.58 5.80
CA ASN A 146 5.45 11.44 7.10
C ASN A 146 6.19 10.08 7.20
N ASP A 147 6.91 9.70 6.15
CA ASP A 147 7.62 8.43 6.01
C ASP A 147 6.73 7.16 6.18
N ILE A 148 5.43 7.29 5.99
CA ILE A 148 4.51 6.15 5.91
C ILE A 148 4.07 5.98 4.45
N LEU A 149 4.46 4.86 3.84
CA LEU A 149 3.92 4.42 2.56
C LEU A 149 2.59 3.73 2.83
N LYS A 150 1.51 4.38 2.41
CA LYS A 150 0.15 3.85 2.54
C LYS A 150 -0.34 3.36 1.19
N MET A 151 -0.79 2.11 1.13
CA MET A 151 -1.40 1.49 -0.04
C MET A 151 -2.84 1.12 0.27
N LYS A 152 -3.75 1.30 -0.67
CA LYS A 152 -5.17 0.96 -0.49
C LYS A 152 -5.81 0.51 -1.80
N GLY A 153 -6.71 -0.44 -1.70
CA GLY A 153 -7.51 -0.94 -2.83
C GLY A 153 -8.74 -1.67 -2.34
N THR A 154 -9.56 -2.10 -3.27
CA THR A 154 -10.75 -2.93 -3.02
C THR A 154 -10.61 -4.21 -3.83
N LEU A 155 -10.97 -5.33 -3.25
CA LEU A 155 -11.03 -6.64 -3.90
C LEU A 155 -12.41 -7.25 -3.70
N SER A 156 -12.84 -8.10 -4.64
CA SER A 156 -14.01 -8.95 -4.48
C SER A 156 -13.57 -10.33 -3.97
N ILE A 157 -14.18 -10.80 -2.90
CA ILE A 157 -13.95 -12.14 -2.34
C ILE A 157 -14.31 -13.21 -3.39
N ASN A 158 -15.34 -12.95 -4.20
CA ASN A 158 -15.82 -13.90 -5.20
C ASN A 158 -14.84 -14.11 -6.35
N ASP A 159 -13.96 -13.14 -6.65
CA ASP A 159 -12.91 -13.27 -7.67
C ASP A 159 -11.89 -14.38 -7.32
N PHE A 160 -11.79 -14.73 -6.03
CA PHE A 160 -10.95 -15.82 -5.53
C PHE A 160 -11.71 -17.15 -5.39
N GLY A 161 -12.87 -17.31 -6.00
CA GLY A 161 -13.66 -18.52 -5.89
C GLY A 161 -14.22 -18.80 -4.49
N ALA A 162 -14.19 -17.84 -3.60
CA ALA A 162 -14.50 -17.97 -2.18
C ALA A 162 -16.02 -17.91 -1.86
N VAL A 163 -16.87 -18.35 -2.78
CA VAL A 163 -18.34 -18.35 -2.65
C VAL A 163 -18.80 -19.12 -1.40
N LYS A 164 -18.11 -20.20 -1.02
CA LYS A 164 -18.44 -20.95 0.21
C LYS A 164 -18.21 -20.13 1.47
N ALA A 165 -17.07 -19.43 1.54
CA ALA A 165 -16.74 -18.57 2.67
C ALA A 165 -17.72 -17.38 2.76
N TYR A 166 -18.01 -16.75 1.62
CA TYR A 166 -19.00 -15.68 1.54
C TYR A 166 -20.38 -16.12 2.03
N ASN A 167 -20.90 -17.24 1.50
CA ASN A 167 -22.22 -17.75 1.88
C ASN A 167 -22.28 -18.15 3.37
N SER A 168 -21.21 -18.75 3.90
CA SER A 168 -21.17 -19.17 5.30
C SER A 168 -21.24 -17.96 6.24
N ILE A 169 -20.42 -16.93 6.04
CA ILE A 169 -20.47 -15.72 6.88
C ILE A 169 -21.75 -14.93 6.66
N HIS A 170 -22.27 -14.88 5.42
CA HIS A 170 -23.55 -14.24 5.12
C HIS A 170 -24.69 -14.87 5.91
N LEU A 171 -24.82 -16.21 5.87
CA LEU A 171 -25.86 -16.93 6.63
C LEU A 171 -25.69 -16.76 8.13
N LYS A 172 -24.46 -16.85 8.64
CA LYS A 172 -24.16 -16.67 10.07
C LYS A 172 -24.56 -15.30 10.59
N CYS A 173 -24.39 -14.26 9.77
CA CYS A 173 -24.62 -12.88 10.16
C CYS A 173 -25.92 -12.28 9.57
N PHE A 174 -26.79 -13.13 8.96
CA PHE A 174 -27.95 -12.67 8.18
C PHE A 174 -28.80 -11.64 8.91
N ASP A 175 -29.24 -11.96 10.11
CA ASP A 175 -30.09 -11.05 10.93
C ASP A 175 -29.35 -9.79 11.38
N LEU A 176 -28.07 -9.93 11.77
CA LEU A 176 -27.21 -8.82 12.18
C LEU A 176 -26.90 -7.85 11.02
N HIS A 177 -26.90 -8.37 9.80
CA HIS A 177 -26.64 -7.61 8.57
C HIS A 177 -27.93 -7.18 7.85
N LYS A 178 -29.10 -7.46 8.43
CA LYS A 178 -30.42 -7.20 7.80
C LYS A 178 -30.53 -7.82 6.41
N GLY A 179 -29.98 -9.03 6.25
CA GLY A 179 -30.00 -9.78 5.00
C GLY A 179 -28.97 -9.35 3.95
N VAL A 180 -28.07 -8.40 4.24
CA VAL A 180 -27.10 -7.90 3.25
C VAL A 180 -25.66 -8.06 3.74
N THR A 181 -24.87 -8.77 2.97
CA THR A 181 -23.40 -8.86 3.11
C THR A 181 -22.80 -8.55 1.75
N TRP A 182 -21.81 -7.65 1.73
CA TRP A 182 -21.11 -7.29 0.50
C TRP A 182 -19.90 -8.21 0.31
N ASP A 183 -19.58 -8.53 -0.94
CA ASP A 183 -18.41 -9.33 -1.30
C ASP A 183 -17.14 -8.48 -1.55
N ASP A 184 -17.30 -7.17 -1.65
CA ASP A 184 -16.19 -6.24 -1.74
C ASP A 184 -15.56 -5.99 -0.35
N VAL A 185 -14.23 -6.00 -0.32
CA VAL A 185 -13.41 -5.75 0.87
C VAL A 185 -12.37 -4.69 0.52
N ASP A 186 -12.34 -3.61 1.30
CA ASP A 186 -11.24 -2.65 1.23
C ASP A 186 -10.02 -3.21 1.99
N VAL A 187 -8.85 -3.05 1.40
CA VAL A 187 -7.57 -3.34 2.05
C VAL A 187 -6.75 -2.07 2.18
N ILE A 188 -6.10 -1.89 3.33
CA ILE A 188 -5.22 -0.77 3.61
C ILE A 188 -3.95 -1.33 4.24
N ILE A 189 -2.82 -0.99 3.64
CA ILE A 189 -1.50 -1.39 4.11
C ILE A 189 -0.73 -0.12 4.44
N GLU A 190 -0.18 -0.03 5.64
CA GLU A 190 0.68 1.05 6.08
C GLU A 190 2.07 0.51 6.41
N VAL A 191 3.06 1.04 5.70
CA VAL A 191 4.48 0.67 5.83
C VAL A 191 5.23 1.88 6.38
N PRO A 192 5.49 1.95 7.70
CA PRO A 192 6.39 2.95 8.26
C PRO A 192 7.81 2.71 7.73
N LEU A 193 8.35 3.69 7.02
CA LEU A 193 9.67 3.60 6.42
C LEU A 193 10.74 4.11 7.38
N ILE A 194 11.86 3.44 7.39
CA ILE A 194 13.11 3.91 7.99
C ILE A 194 13.94 4.50 6.85
N LYS A 195 14.19 5.81 6.92
CA LYS A 195 14.94 6.55 5.91
C LYS A 195 16.27 7.03 6.48
N GLU A 196 17.36 6.63 5.85
CA GLU A 196 18.71 7.05 6.22
C GLU A 196 19.34 7.78 5.03
N CYS A 197 19.75 9.04 5.24
CA CYS A 197 20.38 9.90 4.23
C CYS A 197 21.83 10.23 4.63
N LYS A 198 22.76 10.25 3.65
CA LYS A 198 24.19 10.59 3.88
C LYS A 198 24.49 11.99 3.37
#